data_ece3476c7f3832f4635e59d175f59549
#
_entry.id   ece3476c7f3832f4635e59d175f59549
#
_cell.length_a   1.000
_cell.length_b   1.000
_cell.length_c   1.000
_cell.angle_alpha   90.00
_cell.angle_beta   90.00
_cell.angle_gamma   90.00
#
_symmetry.space_group_name_H-M   'P 1'
#
loop_
_entity.id
_entity.type
_entity.pdbx_description
1 polymer ?
#
loop_
_entity_poly.entity_id
_entity_poly.type
_entity_poly.pdbx_seq_one_letter_code
_entity_poly.pdbx_strand_id
1 'polypeptide(L)'
;MRSAREPGMFALVLHSHLPWLANHGRWPVGEEWLYQSWAATYLPVVDVLRRLADEGRTRLLTLGITPVLAAQLDDPHSLTGMHHWLGNWKLRAHEAAAMAEQSYRALGAREHRAADQALETFETQWRHGGSPVIRSLIDADTIELLGGPLAHPFQPLLDPRLRAFSLSEGLEDARRRWQHTPRGIWGPECGFTPGMEEGYAAAGVEHFMVD
;
A
#
# COMPACT_ATOMS: atom_id res chain seq x y z
N MET A 1 -22.03 26.06 34.15
CA MET A 1 -20.79 25.97 33.34
C MET A 1 -20.84 24.66 32.58
N ARG A 2 -20.97 24.70 31.26
CA ARG A 2 -20.84 23.51 30.43
C ARG A 2 -19.33 23.15 30.35
N SER A 3 -18.96 22.00 30.89
CA SER A 3 -17.62 21.45 30.67
C SER A 3 -17.35 21.42 29.16
N ALA A 4 -16.29 22.08 28.73
CA ALA A 4 -15.81 21.93 27.36
C ALA A 4 -15.49 20.44 27.18
N ARG A 5 -16.22 19.75 26.29
CA ARG A 5 -15.87 18.36 25.89
C ARG A 5 -14.49 18.41 25.28
N GLU A 6 -13.60 17.60 25.79
CA GLU A 6 -12.33 17.39 25.12
C GLU A 6 -12.59 16.96 23.67
N PRO A 7 -11.84 17.51 22.71
CA PRO A 7 -11.99 17.09 21.33
C PRO A 7 -11.68 15.60 21.22
N GLY A 8 -12.61 14.84 20.64
CA GLY A 8 -12.38 13.42 20.34
C GLY A 8 -11.22 13.26 19.38
N MET A 9 -10.45 12.18 19.51
CA MET A 9 -9.41 11.81 18.54
C MET A 9 -10.00 10.84 17.51
N PHE A 10 -9.55 10.97 16.26
CA PHE A 10 -9.85 10.07 15.16
C PHE A 10 -8.55 9.55 14.59
N ALA A 11 -8.41 8.21 14.51
CA ALA A 11 -7.28 7.57 13.87
C ALA A 11 -7.77 6.81 12.63
N LEU A 12 -7.21 7.13 11.46
CA LEU A 12 -7.44 6.40 10.22
C LEU A 12 -6.29 5.43 10.01
N VAL A 13 -6.60 4.13 10.02
CA VAL A 13 -5.64 3.06 9.73
C VAL A 13 -6.00 2.41 8.41
N LEU A 14 -5.08 2.39 7.47
CA LEU A 14 -5.23 1.71 6.19
C LEU A 14 -4.24 0.55 6.12
N HIS A 15 -4.69 -0.57 5.59
CA HIS A 15 -3.86 -1.75 5.38
C HIS A 15 -3.80 -2.12 3.90
N SER A 16 -2.60 -2.43 3.40
CA SER A 16 -2.36 -2.80 2.02
C SER A 16 -1.62 -4.13 1.94
N HIS A 17 -2.27 -5.11 1.34
CA HIS A 17 -1.73 -6.43 1.08
C HIS A 17 -2.21 -6.95 -0.27
N LEU A 18 -1.32 -7.61 -1.00
CA LEU A 18 -1.62 -8.52 -2.11
C LEU A 18 -0.65 -9.71 -2.00
N PRO A 19 -1.09 -10.92 -2.35
CA PRO A 19 -0.20 -12.06 -2.46
C PRO A 19 0.86 -11.80 -3.55
N TRP A 20 1.89 -12.64 -3.62
CA TRP A 20 2.87 -12.52 -4.70
C TRP A 20 2.22 -12.84 -6.05
N LEU A 21 2.14 -11.85 -6.95
CA LEU A 21 1.48 -11.92 -8.26
C LEU A 21 2.48 -11.80 -9.42
N ALA A 22 3.66 -11.23 -9.17
CA ALA A 22 4.68 -11.03 -10.20
C ALA A 22 5.10 -12.38 -10.81
N ASN A 23 5.15 -12.46 -12.14
CA ASN A 23 5.48 -13.67 -12.92
C ASN A 23 4.47 -14.83 -12.79
N HIS A 24 3.27 -14.60 -12.26
CA HIS A 24 2.20 -15.60 -12.16
C HIS A 24 1.15 -15.50 -13.28
N GLY A 25 1.49 -14.84 -14.40
CA GLY A 25 0.58 -14.57 -15.49
C GLY A 25 -0.27 -13.32 -15.26
N ARG A 26 -1.03 -12.92 -16.30
CA ARG A 26 -1.79 -11.66 -16.24
C ARG A 26 -3.21 -11.83 -15.78
N TRP A 27 -3.92 -12.84 -16.31
CA TRP A 27 -5.37 -12.99 -16.21
C TRP A 27 -5.77 -14.46 -16.01
N PRO A 28 -6.83 -14.79 -15.30
CA PRO A 28 -7.83 -13.94 -14.61
C PRO A 28 -7.39 -13.45 -13.23
N VAL A 29 -6.48 -14.16 -12.57
CA VAL A 29 -5.92 -13.82 -11.26
C VAL A 29 -4.40 -13.82 -11.40
N GLY A 30 -3.80 -12.65 -11.33
CA GLY A 30 -2.37 -12.50 -11.52
C GLY A 30 -1.97 -11.03 -11.49
N GLU A 31 -1.02 -10.66 -12.31
CA GLU A 31 -0.47 -9.31 -12.37
C GLU A 31 -1.51 -8.23 -12.64
N GLU A 32 -2.61 -8.55 -13.35
CA GLU A 32 -3.73 -7.63 -13.59
C GLU A 32 -4.30 -7.10 -12.27
N TRP A 33 -4.42 -7.94 -11.25
CA TRP A 33 -4.89 -7.53 -9.95
C TRP A 33 -3.94 -6.55 -9.26
N LEU A 34 -2.62 -6.79 -9.35
CA LEU A 34 -1.60 -5.85 -8.85
C LEU A 34 -1.72 -4.50 -9.55
N TYR A 35 -1.78 -4.47 -10.89
CA TYR A 35 -1.81 -3.23 -11.65
C TYR A 35 -3.09 -2.44 -11.44
N GLN A 36 -4.25 -3.10 -11.39
CA GLN A 36 -5.52 -2.45 -11.06
C GLN A 36 -5.50 -1.83 -9.66
N SER A 37 -5.03 -2.56 -8.66
CA SER A 37 -4.91 -2.06 -7.28
C SER A 37 -3.93 -0.90 -7.20
N TRP A 38 -2.83 -0.98 -7.93
CA TRP A 38 -1.83 0.10 -7.98
C TRP A 38 -2.43 1.37 -8.58
N ALA A 39 -3.07 1.26 -9.75
CA ALA A 39 -3.67 2.40 -10.45
C ALA A 39 -4.87 3.01 -9.71
N ALA A 40 -5.75 2.17 -9.16
CA ALA A 40 -7.00 2.62 -8.55
C ALA A 40 -6.87 3.04 -7.08
N THR A 41 -5.81 2.60 -6.39
CA THR A 41 -5.67 2.83 -4.95
C THR A 41 -4.33 3.48 -4.59
N TYR A 42 -3.20 2.85 -4.92
CA TYR A 42 -1.92 3.33 -4.40
C TYR A 42 -1.50 4.66 -5.02
N LEU A 43 -1.61 4.82 -6.35
CA LEU A 43 -1.30 6.08 -7.01
C LEU A 43 -2.14 7.24 -6.46
N PRO A 44 -3.49 7.18 -6.45
CA PRO A 44 -4.30 8.32 -6.02
C PRO A 44 -4.21 8.61 -4.52
N VAL A 45 -4.11 7.59 -3.66
CA VAL A 45 -3.98 7.80 -2.20
C VAL A 45 -2.65 8.48 -1.88
N VAL A 46 -1.55 7.99 -2.46
CA VAL A 46 -0.22 8.59 -2.24
C VAL A 46 -0.15 10.00 -2.82
N ASP A 47 -0.75 10.26 -3.99
CA ASP A 47 -0.80 11.61 -4.57
C ASP A 47 -1.52 12.61 -3.63
N VAL A 48 -2.63 12.19 -3.02
CA VAL A 48 -3.31 13.02 -2.01
C VAL A 48 -2.42 13.27 -0.79
N LEU A 49 -1.76 12.23 -0.27
CA LEU A 49 -0.88 12.36 0.89
C LEU A 49 0.31 13.28 0.61
N ARG A 50 0.90 13.19 -0.58
CA ARG A 50 2.00 14.09 -0.97
C ARG A 50 1.56 15.54 -1.07
N ARG A 51 0.41 15.81 -1.70
CA ARG A 51 -0.12 17.18 -1.75
C ARG A 51 -0.38 17.75 -0.35
N LEU A 52 -0.91 16.93 0.56
CA LEU A 52 -1.12 17.35 1.94
C LEU A 52 0.21 17.54 2.69
N ALA A 53 1.23 16.73 2.41
CA ALA A 53 2.58 16.92 2.93
C ALA A 53 3.21 18.25 2.45
N ASP A 54 3.03 18.58 1.17
CA ASP A 54 3.50 19.85 0.59
C ASP A 54 2.79 21.07 1.23
N GLU A 55 1.56 20.89 1.74
CA GLU A 55 0.85 21.87 2.56
C GLU A 55 1.34 21.93 4.03
N GLY A 56 2.33 21.14 4.40
CA GLY A 56 2.84 21.02 5.77
C GLY A 56 1.98 20.20 6.71
N ARG A 57 1.06 19.39 6.20
CA ARG A 57 0.24 18.48 7.01
C ARG A 57 1.03 17.24 7.40
N THR A 58 0.95 16.90 8.67
CA THR A 58 1.64 15.73 9.26
C THR A 58 0.66 14.80 9.96
N ARG A 59 1.07 13.54 10.19
CA ARG A 59 0.33 12.53 10.98
C ARG A 59 -1.12 12.34 10.53
N LEU A 60 -1.29 12.18 9.20
CA LEU A 60 -2.61 12.14 8.59
C LEU A 60 -3.29 10.79 8.77
N LEU A 61 -2.51 9.71 8.72
CA LEU A 61 -3.00 8.35 8.89
C LEU A 61 -1.87 7.38 9.25
N THR A 62 -2.26 6.20 9.69
CA THR A 62 -1.37 5.05 9.88
C THR A 62 -1.53 4.11 8.67
N LEU A 63 -0.42 3.76 8.01
CA LEU A 63 -0.40 2.95 6.78
C LEU A 63 0.36 1.64 6.99
N GLY A 64 -0.33 0.52 6.84
CA GLY A 64 0.27 -0.79 6.75
C GLY A 64 0.53 -1.19 5.30
N ILE A 65 1.78 -1.50 4.98
CA ILE A 65 2.16 -2.09 3.69
C ILE A 65 2.94 -3.36 3.98
N THR A 66 2.42 -4.50 3.51
CA THR A 66 3.09 -5.78 3.75
C THR A 66 4.42 -5.86 2.99
N PRO A 67 5.45 -6.53 3.55
CA PRO A 67 6.73 -6.71 2.86
C PRO A 67 6.57 -7.35 1.48
N VAL A 68 5.67 -8.33 1.35
CA VAL A 68 5.39 -9.00 0.07
C VAL A 68 4.80 -8.05 -0.98
N LEU A 69 3.94 -7.10 -0.59
CA LEU A 69 3.45 -6.07 -1.50
C LEU A 69 4.55 -5.06 -1.83
N ALA A 70 5.27 -4.57 -0.83
CA ALA A 70 6.36 -3.62 -1.02
C ALA A 70 7.42 -4.15 -2.00
N ALA A 71 7.77 -5.45 -1.89
CA ALA A 71 8.69 -6.09 -2.82
C ALA A 71 8.17 -6.08 -4.27
N GLN A 72 6.88 -6.28 -4.49
CA GLN A 72 6.27 -6.24 -5.83
C GLN A 72 6.22 -4.82 -6.41
N LEU A 73 6.01 -3.80 -5.55
CA LEU A 73 6.02 -2.39 -5.99
C LEU A 73 7.43 -1.90 -6.39
N ASP A 74 8.48 -2.61 -6.01
CA ASP A 74 9.87 -2.33 -6.38
C ASP A 74 10.42 -3.28 -7.44
N ASP A 75 9.68 -4.36 -7.76
CA ASP A 75 10.15 -5.39 -8.70
C ASP A 75 10.24 -4.84 -10.13
N PRO A 76 11.39 -4.96 -10.82
CA PRO A 76 11.58 -4.43 -12.17
C PRO A 76 10.59 -4.98 -13.21
N HIS A 77 10.19 -6.26 -13.07
CA HIS A 77 9.18 -6.86 -13.95
C HIS A 77 7.81 -6.21 -13.70
N SER A 78 7.43 -6.04 -12.43
CA SER A 78 6.17 -5.38 -12.06
C SER A 78 6.13 -3.93 -12.49
N LEU A 79 7.23 -3.17 -12.36
CA LEU A 79 7.34 -1.78 -12.82
C LEU A 79 7.16 -1.67 -14.33
N THR A 80 7.83 -2.54 -15.09
CA THR A 80 7.68 -2.60 -16.55
C THR A 80 6.25 -2.97 -16.94
N GLY A 81 5.68 -3.98 -16.28
CA GLY A 81 4.31 -4.43 -16.51
C GLY A 81 3.27 -3.36 -16.20
N MET A 82 3.45 -2.63 -15.08
CA MET A 82 2.57 -1.51 -14.70
C MET A 82 2.59 -0.38 -15.74
N HIS A 83 3.76 0.02 -16.21
CA HIS A 83 3.87 1.04 -17.26
C HIS A 83 3.13 0.62 -18.55
N HIS A 84 3.33 -0.62 -19.00
CA HIS A 84 2.61 -1.18 -20.14
C HIS A 84 1.10 -1.24 -19.92
N TRP A 85 0.68 -1.62 -18.70
CA TRP A 85 -0.72 -1.72 -18.35
C TRP A 85 -1.42 -0.35 -18.40
N LEU A 86 -0.78 0.69 -17.85
CA LEU A 86 -1.28 2.08 -17.89
C LEU A 86 -1.40 2.60 -19.33
N GLY A 87 -0.40 2.35 -20.17
CA GLY A 87 -0.46 2.69 -21.59
C GLY A 87 -1.61 2.00 -22.33
N ASN A 88 -1.85 0.72 -22.06
CA ASN A 88 -2.97 -0.02 -22.61
C ASN A 88 -4.32 0.49 -22.09
N TRP A 89 -4.44 0.84 -20.81
CA TRP A 89 -5.65 1.45 -20.27
C TRP A 89 -5.98 2.76 -20.97
N LYS A 90 -4.99 3.64 -21.12
CA LYS A 90 -5.13 4.91 -21.84
C LYS A 90 -5.59 4.71 -23.28
N LEU A 91 -5.00 3.76 -24.01
CA LEU A 91 -5.38 3.44 -25.39
C LEU A 91 -6.83 2.95 -25.48
N ARG A 92 -7.22 1.96 -24.68
CA ARG A 92 -8.60 1.44 -24.67
C ARG A 92 -9.63 2.49 -24.27
N ALA A 93 -9.29 3.36 -23.33
CA ALA A 93 -10.15 4.46 -22.93
C ALA A 93 -10.31 5.49 -24.06
N HIS A 94 -9.25 5.76 -24.82
CA HIS A 94 -9.30 6.61 -26.02
C HIS A 94 -10.23 6.02 -27.08
N GLU A 95 -10.10 4.73 -27.37
CA GLU A 95 -10.98 4.01 -28.31
C GLU A 95 -12.45 4.06 -27.86
N ALA A 96 -12.72 3.83 -26.57
CA ALA A 96 -14.06 3.92 -26.01
C ALA A 96 -14.65 5.34 -26.11
N ALA A 97 -13.82 6.37 -25.97
CA ALA A 97 -14.23 7.77 -26.15
C ALA A 97 -14.61 8.13 -27.60
N ALA A 98 -14.19 7.33 -28.59
CA ALA A 98 -14.54 7.48 -30.00
C ALA A 98 -15.78 6.68 -30.41
N MET A 99 -16.37 5.87 -29.54
CA MET A 99 -17.55 5.05 -29.88
C MET A 99 -18.79 5.89 -30.16
N ALA A 100 -19.70 5.34 -30.98
CA ALA A 100 -20.94 6.03 -31.38
C ALA A 100 -21.90 6.27 -30.22
N GLU A 101 -21.98 5.32 -29.28
CA GLU A 101 -22.89 5.40 -28.13
C GLU A 101 -22.40 6.41 -27.08
N GLN A 102 -23.30 7.30 -26.66
CA GLN A 102 -22.97 8.42 -25.76
C GLN A 102 -22.46 7.98 -24.38
N SER A 103 -23.01 6.90 -23.84
CA SER A 103 -22.60 6.35 -22.56
C SER A 103 -21.14 5.87 -22.57
N TYR A 104 -20.74 5.16 -23.63
CA TYR A 104 -19.35 4.70 -23.80
C TYR A 104 -18.40 5.87 -24.08
N ARG A 105 -18.82 6.89 -24.83
CA ARG A 105 -18.00 8.09 -25.04
C ARG A 105 -17.73 8.83 -23.73
N ALA A 106 -18.77 9.02 -22.91
CA ALA A 106 -18.63 9.73 -21.63
C ALA A 106 -17.73 8.96 -20.66
N LEU A 107 -17.94 7.64 -20.57
CA LEU A 107 -17.09 6.76 -19.78
C LEU A 107 -15.64 6.77 -20.30
N GLY A 108 -15.45 6.54 -21.58
CA GLY A 108 -14.13 6.53 -22.22
C GLY A 108 -13.37 7.83 -22.02
N ALA A 109 -14.03 8.98 -22.13
CA ALA A 109 -13.40 10.27 -21.87
C ALA A 109 -12.98 10.47 -20.41
N ARG A 110 -13.76 9.94 -19.46
CA ARG A 110 -13.39 9.94 -18.02
C ARG A 110 -12.20 9.03 -17.76
N GLU A 111 -12.28 7.80 -18.24
CA GLU A 111 -11.22 6.80 -18.08
C GLU A 111 -9.91 7.22 -18.76
N HIS A 112 -9.99 7.87 -19.90
CA HIS A 112 -8.81 8.40 -20.60
C HIS A 112 -8.08 9.46 -19.76
N ARG A 113 -8.81 10.38 -19.14
CA ARG A 113 -8.19 11.38 -18.24
C ARG A 113 -7.58 10.72 -17.00
N ALA A 114 -8.27 9.73 -16.42
CA ALA A 114 -7.76 9.00 -15.26
C ALA A 114 -6.49 8.19 -15.60
N ALA A 115 -6.49 7.51 -16.75
CA ALA A 115 -5.32 6.77 -17.23
C ALA A 115 -4.14 7.67 -17.57
N ASP A 116 -4.40 8.84 -18.18
CA ASP A 116 -3.37 9.83 -18.49
C ASP A 116 -2.70 10.37 -17.22
N GLN A 117 -3.50 10.77 -16.23
CA GLN A 117 -2.99 11.21 -14.93
C GLN A 117 -2.24 10.11 -14.19
N ALA A 118 -2.76 8.87 -14.20
CA ALA A 118 -2.10 7.74 -13.55
C ALA A 118 -0.75 7.42 -14.20
N LEU A 119 -0.67 7.47 -15.55
CA LEU A 119 0.56 7.25 -16.29
C LEU A 119 1.60 8.35 -15.99
N GLU A 120 1.19 9.61 -16.01
CA GLU A 120 2.06 10.74 -15.66
C GLU A 120 2.58 10.62 -14.22
N THR A 121 1.70 10.32 -13.27
CA THR A 121 2.08 10.11 -11.86
C THR A 121 3.06 8.95 -11.73
N PHE A 122 2.82 7.84 -12.43
CA PHE A 122 3.71 6.69 -12.40
C PHE A 122 5.09 7.03 -12.97
N GLU A 123 5.16 7.65 -14.14
CA GLU A 123 6.42 8.01 -14.81
C GLU A 123 7.25 9.02 -14.02
N THR A 124 6.60 9.97 -13.35
CA THR A 124 7.28 11.04 -12.61
C THR A 124 7.67 10.65 -11.20
N GLN A 125 6.92 9.75 -10.55
CA GLN A 125 7.08 9.47 -9.13
C GLN A 125 7.44 8.01 -8.82
N TRP A 126 6.89 7.03 -9.54
CA TRP A 126 6.95 5.61 -9.20
C TRP A 126 7.86 4.77 -10.10
N ARG A 127 8.40 5.33 -11.16
CA ARG A 127 9.25 4.60 -12.12
C ARG A 127 10.46 3.88 -11.50
N HIS A 128 10.88 4.30 -10.32
CA HIS A 128 12.00 3.73 -9.58
C HIS A 128 11.57 2.87 -8.38
N GLY A 129 10.29 2.51 -8.32
CA GLY A 129 9.72 1.69 -7.26
C GLY A 129 8.82 2.46 -6.29
N GLY A 130 8.09 1.69 -5.48
CA GLY A 130 7.22 2.22 -4.42
C GLY A 130 8.01 2.69 -3.19
N SER A 131 9.15 2.07 -2.92
CA SER A 131 9.91 2.35 -1.70
C SER A 131 10.38 3.80 -1.56
N PRO A 132 10.94 4.47 -2.58
CA PRO A 132 11.29 5.88 -2.47
C PRO A 132 10.08 6.79 -2.21
N VAL A 133 8.93 6.44 -2.78
CA VAL A 133 7.69 7.21 -2.66
C VAL A 133 7.15 7.13 -1.23
N ILE A 134 7.03 5.91 -0.69
CA ILE A 134 6.55 5.70 0.69
C ILE A 134 7.51 6.29 1.70
N ARG A 135 8.83 6.13 1.50
CA ARG A 135 9.84 6.72 2.35
C ARG A 135 9.69 8.24 2.44
N SER A 136 9.41 8.92 1.32
CA SER A 136 9.21 10.38 1.34
C SER A 136 8.06 10.82 2.24
N LEU A 137 6.99 10.02 2.37
CA LEU A 137 5.87 10.29 3.27
C LEU A 137 6.24 10.05 4.74
N ILE A 138 7.08 9.05 5.01
CA ILE A 138 7.61 8.77 6.36
C ILE A 138 8.54 9.89 6.80
N ASP A 139 9.50 10.27 5.94
CA ASP A 139 10.48 11.31 6.21
C ASP A 139 9.82 12.70 6.44
N ALA A 140 8.66 12.94 5.81
CA ALA A 140 7.85 14.15 6.00
C ALA A 140 6.91 14.07 7.23
N ASP A 141 6.95 13.02 8.04
CA ASP A 141 6.00 12.77 9.16
C ASP A 141 4.53 12.83 8.71
N THR A 142 4.26 12.50 7.44
CA THR A 142 2.89 12.53 6.88
C THR A 142 2.09 11.32 7.31
N ILE A 143 2.75 10.18 7.43
CA ILE A 143 2.15 8.90 7.82
C ILE A 143 2.96 8.24 8.94
N GLU A 144 2.27 7.46 9.77
CA GLU A 144 2.88 6.41 10.57
C GLU A 144 2.89 5.11 9.76
N LEU A 145 4.04 4.41 9.69
CA LEU A 145 4.14 3.13 9.01
C LEU A 145 3.94 1.98 10.00
N LEU A 146 3.03 1.05 9.68
CA LEU A 146 2.96 -0.26 10.31
C LEU A 146 3.83 -1.26 9.54
N GLY A 147 4.60 -2.03 10.29
CA GLY A 147 5.25 -3.23 9.80
C GLY A 147 4.31 -4.44 9.79
N GLY A 148 4.89 -5.60 9.66
CA GLY A 148 4.18 -6.87 9.70
C GLY A 148 5.08 -8.05 9.37
N PRO A 149 4.58 -9.28 9.46
CA PRO A 149 5.34 -10.47 9.12
C PRO A 149 5.65 -10.55 7.62
N LEU A 150 6.78 -11.14 7.27
CA LEU A 150 7.38 -11.13 5.92
C LEU A 150 6.41 -11.51 4.79
N ALA A 151 5.72 -12.62 4.91
CA ALA A 151 4.84 -13.19 3.87
C ALA A 151 3.35 -13.14 4.24
N HIS A 152 2.98 -12.29 5.19
CA HIS A 152 1.61 -12.10 5.66
C HIS A 152 0.88 -13.39 6.07
N PRO A 153 1.53 -14.34 6.80
CA PRO A 153 0.88 -15.57 7.21
C PRO A 153 -0.09 -15.34 8.37
N PHE A 154 -1.17 -16.10 8.43
CA PHE A 154 -2.10 -16.07 9.57
C PHE A 154 -1.41 -16.59 10.84
N GLN A 155 -0.96 -15.67 11.69
CA GLN A 155 -0.04 -15.91 12.78
C GLN A 155 -0.53 -16.88 13.87
N PRO A 156 -1.83 -16.90 14.24
CA PRO A 156 -2.31 -17.83 15.27
C PRO A 156 -2.11 -19.32 14.96
N LEU A 157 -2.05 -19.67 13.67
CA LEU A 157 -1.86 -21.06 13.21
C LEU A 157 -0.41 -21.44 12.94
N LEU A 158 0.52 -20.50 13.09
CA LEU A 158 1.94 -20.79 12.86
C LEU A 158 2.62 -21.44 14.08
N ASP A 159 3.58 -22.31 13.80
CA ASP A 159 4.58 -22.70 14.78
C ASP A 159 5.26 -21.45 15.36
N PRO A 160 5.49 -21.38 16.69
CA PRO A 160 6.07 -20.20 17.35
C PRO A 160 7.41 -19.74 16.74
N ARG A 161 8.26 -20.66 16.26
CA ARG A 161 9.55 -20.32 15.64
C ARG A 161 9.36 -19.68 14.28
N LEU A 162 8.43 -20.21 13.47
CA LEU A 162 8.09 -19.63 12.17
C LEU A 162 7.44 -18.26 12.32
N ARG A 163 6.60 -18.08 13.34
CA ARG A 163 6.00 -16.80 13.67
C ARG A 163 7.07 -15.76 14.02
N ALA A 164 7.98 -16.10 14.94
CA ALA A 164 9.07 -15.21 15.34
C ALA A 164 9.98 -14.88 14.16
N PHE A 165 10.37 -15.85 13.35
CA PHE A 165 11.17 -15.66 12.14
C PHE A 165 10.46 -14.73 11.15
N SER A 166 9.20 -15.02 10.81
CA SER A 166 8.45 -14.22 9.85
C SER A 166 8.29 -12.76 10.29
N LEU A 167 8.05 -12.51 11.59
CA LEU A 167 7.97 -11.17 12.14
C LEU A 167 9.32 -10.46 12.09
N SER A 168 10.39 -11.11 12.55
CA SER A 168 11.75 -10.55 12.54
C SER A 168 12.19 -10.13 11.14
N GLU A 169 11.99 -11.02 10.14
CA GLU A 169 12.37 -10.72 8.76
C GLU A 169 11.50 -9.62 8.14
N GLY A 170 10.20 -9.56 8.49
CA GLY A 170 9.32 -8.50 8.01
C GLY A 170 9.67 -7.13 8.58
N LEU A 171 10.03 -7.04 9.86
CA LEU A 171 10.52 -5.79 10.46
C LEU A 171 11.88 -5.37 9.91
N GLU A 172 12.76 -6.34 9.65
CA GLU A 172 14.06 -6.07 9.03
C GLU A 172 13.91 -5.61 7.57
N ASP A 173 12.96 -6.17 6.78
CA ASP A 173 12.64 -5.66 5.44
C ASP A 173 12.21 -4.18 5.51
N ALA A 174 11.31 -3.84 6.43
CA ALA A 174 10.88 -2.45 6.61
C ALA A 174 12.06 -1.52 6.95
N ARG A 175 12.93 -1.95 7.87
CA ARG A 175 14.12 -1.19 8.26
C ARG A 175 15.07 -0.96 7.08
N ARG A 176 15.31 -1.97 6.26
CA ARG A 176 16.19 -1.87 5.08
C ARG A 176 15.56 -1.05 3.96
N ARG A 177 14.30 -1.31 3.67
CA ARG A 177 13.56 -0.71 2.55
C ARG A 177 13.30 0.76 2.77
N TRP A 178 12.79 1.13 3.93
CA TRP A 178 12.35 2.48 4.23
C TRP A 178 13.27 3.25 5.17
N GLN A 179 14.37 2.63 5.64
CA GLN A 179 15.27 3.20 6.65
C GLN A 179 14.49 3.64 7.91
N HIS A 180 13.42 2.91 8.24
CA HIS A 180 12.52 3.20 9.34
C HIS A 180 12.19 1.90 10.08
N THR A 181 12.14 1.98 11.41
CA THR A 181 11.71 0.87 12.26
C THR A 181 10.26 1.11 12.68
N PRO A 182 9.29 0.36 12.16
CA PRO A 182 7.90 0.49 12.57
C PRO A 182 7.74 0.17 14.06
N ARG A 183 6.99 1.03 14.78
CA ARG A 183 6.65 0.78 16.20
C ARG A 183 5.43 -0.11 16.34
N GLY A 184 4.58 -0.15 15.33
CA GLY A 184 3.39 -0.99 15.27
C GLY A 184 3.42 -1.98 14.11
N ILE A 185 2.56 -2.98 14.20
CA ILE A 185 2.36 -3.96 13.13
C ILE A 185 0.88 -4.11 12.78
N TRP A 186 0.62 -4.49 11.53
CA TRP A 186 -0.63 -5.12 11.17
C TRP A 186 -0.51 -6.62 11.34
N GLY A 187 -1.25 -7.20 12.30
CA GLY A 187 -1.39 -8.65 12.40
C GLY A 187 -2.23 -9.15 11.21
N PRO A 188 -1.74 -10.15 10.42
CA PRO A 188 -2.51 -10.68 9.31
C PRO A 188 -3.91 -11.08 9.73
N GLU A 189 -4.93 -10.54 9.03
CA GLU A 189 -6.36 -10.71 9.28
C GLU A 189 -6.78 -10.34 10.72
N CYS A 190 -6.04 -9.44 11.36
CA CYS A 190 -6.21 -9.09 12.78
C CYS A 190 -6.18 -10.29 13.74
N GLY A 191 -5.65 -11.43 13.26
CA GLY A 191 -5.62 -12.68 13.98
C GLY A 191 -4.71 -12.65 15.22
N PHE A 192 -5.27 -12.98 16.37
CA PHE A 192 -4.58 -12.98 17.63
C PHE A 192 -4.92 -14.20 18.46
N THR A 193 -3.95 -14.67 19.25
CA THR A 193 -4.17 -15.64 20.32
C THR A 193 -3.28 -15.26 21.51
N PRO A 194 -3.77 -15.41 22.76
CA PRO A 194 -3.00 -15.07 23.96
C PRO A 194 -1.60 -15.70 23.96
N GLY A 195 -0.60 -14.91 24.36
CA GLY A 195 0.82 -15.28 24.34
C GLY A 195 1.58 -14.81 23.09
N MET A 196 0.89 -14.32 22.04
CA MET A 196 1.57 -13.73 20.88
C MET A 196 2.18 -12.37 21.22
N GLU A 197 1.57 -11.63 22.12
CA GLU A 197 2.01 -10.31 22.58
C GLU A 197 3.43 -10.33 23.17
N GLU A 198 3.82 -11.42 23.84
CA GLU A 198 5.17 -11.57 24.37
C GLU A 198 6.22 -11.59 23.25
N GLY A 199 5.92 -12.32 22.15
CA GLY A 199 6.77 -12.39 20.97
C GLY A 199 6.85 -11.05 20.24
N TYR A 200 5.74 -10.31 20.19
CA TYR A 200 5.67 -8.98 19.59
C TYR A 200 6.50 -7.97 20.41
N ALA A 201 6.33 -7.96 21.72
CA ALA A 201 7.10 -7.09 22.61
C ALA A 201 8.61 -7.42 22.54
N ALA A 202 8.98 -8.70 22.50
CA ALA A 202 10.38 -9.13 22.33
C ALA A 202 10.99 -8.67 21.01
N ALA A 203 10.17 -8.51 19.94
CA ALA A 203 10.58 -7.96 18.65
C ALA A 203 10.56 -6.42 18.59
N GLY A 204 10.22 -5.73 19.69
CA GLY A 204 10.18 -4.28 19.79
C GLY A 204 8.88 -3.66 19.26
N VAL A 205 7.83 -4.44 19.08
CA VAL A 205 6.51 -3.95 18.67
C VAL A 205 5.81 -3.36 19.90
N GLU A 206 5.34 -2.11 19.77
CA GLU A 206 4.67 -1.36 20.84
C GLU A 206 3.14 -1.44 20.73
N HIS A 207 2.61 -1.64 19.54
CA HIS A 207 1.17 -1.78 19.29
C HIS A 207 0.87 -2.64 18.06
N PHE A 208 -0.30 -3.23 18.02
CA PHE A 208 -0.77 -4.05 16.90
C PHE A 208 -2.30 -4.03 16.81
N MET A 209 -2.82 -4.33 15.63
CA MET A 209 -4.27 -4.35 15.36
C MET A 209 -4.82 -5.74 15.60
N VAL A 210 -5.95 -5.81 16.29
CA VAL A 210 -6.73 -7.03 16.58
C VAL A 210 -8.21 -6.74 16.40
N ASP A 211 -9.01 -7.79 16.16
CA ASP A 211 -10.47 -7.74 16.18
C ASP A 211 -11.03 -7.81 17.61
#